data_d871503333dc3dc2c5403dc70b17d3f9
#
_entry.id   d871503333dc3dc2c5403dc70b17d3f9
#
_cell.length_a   1.000
_cell.length_b   1.000
_cell.length_c   1.000
_cell.angle_alpha   90.00
_cell.angle_beta   90.00
_cell.angle_gamma   90.00
#
_symmetry.space_group_name_H-M   'P 1'
#
loop_
_entity.id
_entity.type
_entity.pdbx_description
1 polymer ?
#
loop_
_entity_poly.entity_id
_entity_poly.type
_entity_poly.pdbx_seq_one_letter_code
_entity_poly.pdbx_strand_id
1 'polypeptide(L)'
;VELFDFNNNLTEIIIPIKADLSKVIIKEKDDVKIVGLDKQFINRNKKYILSGNNSSISIDKKTFYSNVFLEINSKIDTLNINTDTIPLIKFLKIKFLKTNYSNSYIGKLDKKLNKLSFLSSKINGDSIVAYTKSLGTYILARDTIKPTIIPLGFNKNDWISNFNYLKFQIKDKQTGIKSYRATINGKWILMEPFNKNGVIRYDFSDNSINSTENKFRLEVSDNSGNTSIYETVFHRKVN
;
A
#
# COMPACT_ATOMS: atom_id res chain seq x y z
N VAL A 1 -41.19 -22.41 6.67
CA VAL A 1 -39.95 -23.12 6.30
C VAL A 1 -40.30 -24.60 6.18
N GLU A 2 -40.06 -25.16 5.03
CA GLU A 2 -40.24 -26.57 4.73
C GLU A 2 -38.88 -27.27 4.76
N LEU A 3 -38.78 -28.38 5.50
CA LEU A 3 -37.58 -29.18 5.59
C LEU A 3 -37.93 -30.61 5.12
N PHE A 4 -37.18 -31.11 4.15
CA PHE A 4 -37.29 -32.47 3.65
C PHE A 4 -36.10 -33.29 4.11
N ASP A 5 -36.33 -34.52 4.58
CA ASP A 5 -35.28 -35.49 4.81
C ASP A 5 -34.98 -36.32 3.54
N PHE A 6 -34.00 -37.22 3.59
CA PHE A 6 -33.61 -38.08 2.46
C PHE A 6 -34.71 -39.06 2.02
N ASN A 7 -35.75 -39.27 2.84
CA ASN A 7 -36.91 -40.13 2.54
C ASN A 7 -38.14 -39.31 2.11
N ASN A 8 -37.97 -38.02 1.81
CA ASN A 8 -39.02 -37.06 1.46
C ASN A 8 -40.05 -36.81 2.57
N ASN A 9 -39.72 -37.08 3.83
CA ASN A 9 -40.58 -36.67 4.93
C ASN A 9 -40.50 -35.14 5.07
N LEU A 10 -41.67 -34.49 5.09
CA LEU A 10 -41.82 -33.06 5.22
C LEU A 10 -42.03 -32.67 6.68
N THR A 11 -41.22 -31.72 7.16
CA THR A 11 -41.47 -30.98 8.40
C THR A 11 -41.69 -29.51 8.06
N GLU A 12 -42.87 -28.99 8.39
CA GLU A 12 -43.20 -27.58 8.17
C GLU A 12 -43.12 -26.83 9.50
N ILE A 13 -42.38 -25.73 9.51
CA ILE A 13 -42.31 -24.82 10.64
C ILE A 13 -42.87 -23.46 10.19
N ILE A 14 -44.04 -23.11 10.77
CA ILE A 14 -44.63 -21.79 10.55
C ILE A 14 -44.13 -20.85 11.63
N ILE A 15 -43.36 -19.88 11.23
CA ILE A 15 -42.87 -18.81 12.11
C ILE A 15 -43.72 -17.56 11.85
N PRO A 16 -44.65 -17.20 12.74
CA PRO A 16 -45.42 -15.98 12.57
C PRO A 16 -44.52 -14.76 12.79
N ILE A 17 -44.32 -13.99 11.74
CA ILE A 17 -43.56 -12.73 11.81
C ILE A 17 -44.57 -11.59 11.77
N LYS A 18 -44.70 -10.84 12.85
CA LYS A 18 -45.47 -9.60 12.89
C LYS A 18 -44.55 -8.42 12.69
N ALA A 19 -44.62 -7.75 11.54
CA ALA A 19 -43.93 -6.50 11.28
C ALA A 19 -44.73 -5.34 11.88
N ASP A 20 -44.17 -4.65 12.86
CA ASP A 20 -44.72 -3.40 13.38
C ASP A 20 -44.12 -2.25 12.57
N LEU A 21 -44.81 -1.84 11.52
CA LEU A 21 -44.41 -0.75 10.64
C LEU A 21 -44.45 0.64 11.30
N SER A 22 -45.15 0.77 12.47
CA SER A 22 -45.25 2.04 13.19
C SER A 22 -43.95 2.47 13.88
N LYS A 23 -43.01 1.54 14.05
CA LYS A 23 -41.69 1.78 14.66
C LYS A 23 -40.53 1.89 13.66
N VAL A 24 -40.81 1.74 12.37
CA VAL A 24 -39.80 1.95 11.35
C VAL A 24 -39.65 3.44 11.09
N ILE A 25 -38.97 4.14 11.98
CA ILE A 25 -38.42 5.46 11.64
C ILE A 25 -37.22 5.20 10.74
N ILE A 26 -37.46 5.15 9.43
CA ILE A 26 -36.41 5.21 8.42
C ILE A 26 -35.90 6.66 8.43
N LYS A 27 -35.10 7.01 9.41
CA LYS A 27 -34.15 8.11 9.23
C LYS A 27 -33.10 7.57 8.26
N GLU A 28 -33.24 7.88 7.00
CA GLU A 28 -32.17 7.72 6.01
C GLU A 28 -30.99 8.61 6.41
N LYS A 29 -30.23 8.19 7.41
CA LYS A 29 -28.85 8.62 7.50
C LYS A 29 -28.09 7.84 6.43
N ASP A 30 -27.62 8.54 5.43
CA ASP A 30 -26.84 7.98 4.33
C ASP A 30 -25.60 7.22 4.81
N ASP A 31 -25.09 7.48 5.99
CA ASP A 31 -23.91 6.88 6.60
C ASP A 31 -24.27 6.03 7.83
N VAL A 32 -24.03 4.73 7.74
CA VAL A 32 -24.17 3.81 8.88
C VAL A 32 -22.82 3.74 9.59
N LYS A 33 -22.76 4.24 10.83
CA LYS A 33 -21.60 4.10 11.70
C LYS A 33 -21.83 2.92 12.65
N ILE A 34 -20.93 1.95 12.63
CA ILE A 34 -20.97 0.79 13.52
C ILE A 34 -19.69 0.78 14.35
N VAL A 35 -19.85 0.67 15.66
CA VAL A 35 -18.75 0.51 16.60
C VAL A 35 -18.78 -0.93 17.11
N GLY A 36 -17.65 -1.61 17.04
CA GLY A 36 -17.57 -3.06 17.27
C GLY A 36 -17.59 -3.85 15.95
N LEU A 37 -16.70 -4.80 15.87
CA LEU A 37 -16.42 -5.52 14.62
C LEU A 37 -16.67 -6.99 14.88
N ASP A 38 -17.69 -7.54 14.20
CA ASP A 38 -17.96 -8.96 14.09
C ASP A 38 -18.56 -9.20 12.71
N LYS A 39 -19.52 -10.08 12.59
CA LYS A 39 -20.22 -10.34 11.33
C LYS A 39 -21.22 -9.23 11.05
N GLN A 40 -20.95 -8.41 10.02
CA GLN A 40 -21.75 -7.26 9.62
C GLN A 40 -22.45 -7.51 8.29
N PHE A 41 -23.76 -7.24 8.25
CA PHE A 41 -24.50 -7.21 6.98
C PHE A 41 -24.29 -5.86 6.29
N ILE A 42 -23.80 -5.88 5.07
CA ILE A 42 -23.53 -4.71 4.23
C ILE A 42 -24.54 -4.68 3.09
N ASN A 43 -25.45 -3.73 3.15
CA ASN A 43 -26.34 -3.44 2.03
C ASN A 43 -25.57 -2.63 0.99
N ARG A 44 -25.48 -3.14 -0.24
CA ARG A 44 -24.70 -2.50 -1.31
C ARG A 44 -25.12 -1.06 -1.63
N ASN A 45 -26.35 -0.67 -1.33
CA ASN A 45 -26.89 0.65 -1.65
C ASN A 45 -26.67 1.67 -0.52
N LYS A 46 -26.03 1.29 0.59
CA LYS A 46 -25.72 2.17 1.72
C LYS A 46 -24.22 2.38 1.86
N LYS A 47 -23.86 3.46 2.52
CA LYS A 47 -22.49 3.76 2.90
C LYS A 47 -22.24 3.38 4.35
N TYR A 48 -21.08 2.80 4.64
CA TYR A 48 -20.72 2.33 5.98
C TYR A 48 -19.38 2.89 6.42
N ILE A 49 -19.28 3.20 7.70
CA ILE A 49 -18.03 3.43 8.41
C ILE A 49 -18.02 2.46 9.58
N LEU A 50 -17.17 1.44 9.49
CA LEU A 50 -17.02 0.40 10.51
C LEU A 50 -15.75 0.70 11.28
N SER A 51 -15.86 0.91 12.59
CA SER A 51 -14.75 1.32 13.45
C SER A 51 -14.43 0.24 14.47
N GLY A 52 -13.16 -0.15 14.54
CA GLY A 52 -12.56 -0.97 15.59
C GLY A 52 -11.74 -0.12 16.55
N ASN A 53 -10.88 -0.78 17.34
CA ASN A 53 -10.08 -0.11 18.38
C ASN A 53 -9.11 0.93 17.83
N ASN A 54 -8.36 0.60 16.79
CA ASN A 54 -7.33 1.48 16.20
C ASN A 54 -7.45 1.59 14.69
N SER A 55 -8.48 1.02 14.09
CA SER A 55 -8.70 1.01 12.66
C SER A 55 -10.14 1.27 12.28
N SER A 56 -10.37 1.73 11.07
CA SER A 56 -11.71 1.84 10.50
C SER A 56 -11.70 1.53 9.00
N ILE A 57 -12.87 1.11 8.52
CA ILE A 57 -13.12 0.83 7.11
C ILE A 57 -14.25 1.74 6.66
N SER A 58 -14.05 2.41 5.54
CA SER A 58 -15.14 3.11 4.86
C SER A 58 -15.51 2.37 3.57
N ILE A 59 -16.80 2.09 3.43
CA ILE A 59 -17.40 1.34 2.33
C ILE A 59 -18.42 2.26 1.66
N ASP A 60 -18.18 2.64 0.43
CA ASP A 60 -19.11 3.47 -0.34
C ASP A 60 -20.27 2.64 -0.92
N LYS A 61 -21.36 3.32 -1.32
CA LYS A 61 -22.47 2.72 -2.06
C LYS A 61 -21.93 2.00 -3.31
N LYS A 62 -22.43 0.81 -3.59
CA LYS A 62 -22.08 -0.01 -4.75
C LYS A 62 -20.59 -0.44 -4.78
N THR A 63 -20.01 -0.64 -3.60
CA THR A 63 -18.65 -1.22 -3.50
C THR A 63 -18.66 -2.71 -3.79
N PHE A 64 -19.73 -3.41 -3.44
CA PHE A 64 -19.94 -4.84 -3.73
C PHE A 64 -20.95 -5.05 -4.87
N TYR A 65 -20.87 -6.19 -5.54
CA TYR A 65 -21.82 -6.59 -6.59
C TYR A 65 -23.21 -6.90 -6.02
N SER A 66 -23.29 -7.42 -4.79
CA SER A 66 -24.51 -7.76 -4.06
C SER A 66 -24.40 -7.33 -2.60
N ASN A 67 -25.45 -7.52 -1.83
CA ASN A 67 -25.37 -7.46 -0.38
C ASN A 67 -24.44 -8.57 0.12
N VAL A 68 -23.64 -8.30 1.14
CA VAL A 68 -22.65 -9.25 1.66
C VAL A 68 -22.62 -9.24 3.18
N PHE A 69 -22.19 -10.35 3.75
CA PHE A 69 -21.78 -10.41 5.15
C PHE A 69 -20.24 -10.28 5.22
N LEU A 70 -19.77 -9.34 6.00
CA LEU A 70 -18.34 -9.18 6.28
C LEU A 70 -18.05 -9.59 7.71
N GLU A 71 -17.08 -10.47 7.87
CA GLU A 71 -16.46 -10.76 9.16
C GLU A 71 -15.25 -9.87 9.32
N ILE A 72 -15.27 -9.01 10.33
CA ILE A 72 -14.25 -7.99 10.52
C ILE A 72 -13.71 -8.14 11.93
N ASN A 73 -12.40 -8.29 12.04
CA ASN A 73 -11.70 -8.38 13.32
C ASN A 73 -10.58 -7.34 13.34
N SER A 74 -10.56 -6.50 14.37
CA SER A 74 -9.55 -5.45 14.55
C SER A 74 -8.82 -5.67 15.87
N LYS A 75 -7.50 -5.76 15.78
CA LYS A 75 -6.54 -5.64 16.89
C LYS A 75 -5.83 -4.29 16.78
N ILE A 76 -4.90 -4.01 17.68
CA ILE A 76 -4.17 -2.73 17.72
C ILE A 76 -3.54 -2.39 16.37
N ASP A 77 -2.80 -3.33 15.77
CA ASP A 77 -2.05 -3.11 14.53
C ASP A 77 -2.56 -3.96 13.35
N THR A 78 -3.66 -4.68 13.54
CA THR A 78 -4.16 -5.63 12.54
C THR A 78 -5.65 -5.45 12.31
N LEU A 79 -6.02 -5.40 11.04
CA LEU A 79 -7.39 -5.38 10.57
C LEU A 79 -7.59 -6.56 9.63
N ASN A 80 -8.43 -7.50 10.02
CA ASN A 80 -8.82 -8.63 9.17
C ASN A 80 -10.24 -8.42 8.65
N ILE A 81 -10.42 -8.50 7.34
CA ILE A 81 -11.70 -8.35 6.64
C ILE A 81 -11.91 -9.57 5.79
N ASN A 82 -12.59 -10.59 6.28
CA ASN A 82 -12.82 -11.85 5.57
C ASN A 82 -11.57 -12.46 4.91
N THR A 83 -11.77 -13.44 4.08
CA THR A 83 -10.83 -13.89 3.05
C THR A 83 -11.04 -13.10 1.77
N ASP A 84 -10.01 -12.99 0.94
CA ASP A 84 -10.07 -12.25 -0.34
C ASP A 84 -10.82 -13.04 -1.43
N THR A 85 -12.08 -13.37 -1.14
CA THR A 85 -12.96 -14.17 -2.03
C THR A 85 -14.15 -13.37 -2.56
N ILE A 86 -14.42 -12.20 -1.98
CA ILE A 86 -15.52 -11.33 -2.39
C ILE A 86 -14.95 -10.20 -3.26
N PRO A 87 -15.30 -10.12 -4.55
CA PRO A 87 -14.78 -9.10 -5.46
C PRO A 87 -15.38 -7.73 -5.15
N LEU A 88 -14.56 -6.69 -5.35
CA LEU A 88 -14.93 -5.30 -5.13
C LEU A 88 -15.02 -4.52 -6.44
N ILE A 89 -16.09 -3.75 -6.61
CA ILE A 89 -16.26 -2.79 -7.72
C ILE A 89 -15.46 -1.52 -7.43
N LYS A 90 -15.56 -0.99 -6.20
CA LYS A 90 -14.89 0.24 -5.75
C LYS A 90 -13.82 -0.07 -4.71
N PHE A 91 -12.96 0.90 -4.48
CA PHE A 91 -11.98 0.81 -3.41
C PHE A 91 -12.65 0.90 -2.03
N LEU A 92 -12.17 0.08 -1.11
CA LEU A 92 -12.35 0.29 0.32
C LEU A 92 -11.30 1.30 0.79
N LYS A 93 -11.68 2.18 1.68
CA LYS A 93 -10.76 3.05 2.42
C LYS A 93 -10.47 2.40 3.78
N ILE A 94 -9.22 2.09 4.02
CA ILE A 94 -8.71 1.59 5.31
C ILE A 94 -7.99 2.73 6.00
N LYS A 95 -8.26 2.91 7.28
CA LYS A 95 -7.63 3.90 8.14
C LYS A 95 -7.14 3.21 9.41
N PHE A 96 -5.87 3.46 9.77
CA PHE A 96 -5.35 3.20 11.11
C PHE A 96 -5.05 4.52 11.80
N LEU A 97 -5.28 4.59 13.10
CA LEU A 97 -4.79 5.69 13.92
C LEU A 97 -3.27 5.57 13.99
N LYS A 98 -2.61 6.69 13.80
CA LYS A 98 -1.15 6.75 13.83
C LYS A 98 -0.68 6.53 15.27
N THR A 99 0.07 5.46 15.49
CA THR A 99 0.95 5.37 16.64
C THR A 99 2.12 6.34 16.41
N ASN A 100 2.80 6.80 17.45
CA ASN A 100 3.88 7.81 17.41
C ASN A 100 5.13 7.40 16.56
N TYR A 101 4.99 6.49 15.62
CA TYR A 101 6.09 5.99 14.79
C TYR A 101 6.13 6.73 13.45
N SER A 102 7.23 7.45 13.24
CA SER A 102 7.66 7.81 11.88
C SER A 102 7.84 6.53 11.06
N ASN A 103 7.70 6.61 9.74
CA ASN A 103 7.94 5.50 8.80
C ASN A 103 6.93 4.35 8.89
N SER A 104 5.72 4.60 9.41
CA SER A 104 4.64 3.62 9.41
C SER A 104 3.94 3.56 8.06
N TYR A 105 3.49 2.36 7.68
CA TYR A 105 2.72 2.12 6.47
C TYR A 105 1.66 1.03 6.71
N ILE A 106 0.68 0.93 5.81
CA ILE A 106 -0.27 -0.16 5.80
C ILE A 106 0.22 -1.23 4.84
N GLY A 107 0.39 -2.46 5.32
CA GLY A 107 0.72 -3.62 4.50
C GLY A 107 -0.45 -4.59 4.40
N LYS A 108 -0.60 -5.26 3.24
CA LYS A 108 -1.49 -6.42 3.08
C LYS A 108 -0.70 -7.69 3.34
N LEU A 109 -1.18 -8.52 4.27
CA LEU A 109 -0.55 -9.80 4.62
C LEU A 109 -1.04 -10.90 3.68
N ASP A 110 -0.13 -11.50 2.93
CA ASP A 110 -0.34 -12.82 2.33
C ASP A 110 -0.06 -13.88 3.40
N LYS A 111 -1.13 -14.49 3.93
CA LYS A 111 -1.02 -15.51 4.99
C LYS A 111 -0.34 -16.80 4.51
N LYS A 112 -0.43 -17.14 3.22
CA LYS A 112 0.18 -18.37 2.66
C LYS A 112 1.68 -18.23 2.57
N LEU A 113 2.15 -17.08 2.11
CA LEU A 113 3.59 -16.80 1.95
C LEU A 113 4.20 -16.17 3.20
N ASN A 114 3.39 -15.84 4.21
CA ASN A 114 3.78 -15.03 5.38
C ASN A 114 4.53 -13.76 4.97
N LYS A 115 4.05 -13.11 3.91
CA LYS A 115 4.68 -11.94 3.31
C LYS A 115 3.77 -10.72 3.43
N LEU A 116 4.35 -9.63 3.92
CA LEU A 116 3.69 -8.33 3.96
C LEU A 116 4.03 -7.55 2.68
N SER A 117 3.00 -7.14 1.94
CA SER A 117 3.14 -6.30 0.75
C SER A 117 2.72 -4.88 1.08
N PHE A 118 3.55 -3.90 0.71
CA PHE A 118 3.25 -2.48 0.88
C PHE A 118 1.97 -2.10 0.14
N LEU A 119 1.07 -1.42 0.85
CA LEU A 119 -0.10 -0.77 0.27
C LEU A 119 0.14 0.73 0.27
N SER A 120 0.01 1.38 -0.89
CA SER A 120 0.22 2.82 -1.02
C SER A 120 -0.61 3.57 0.02
N SER A 121 0.05 4.18 0.99
CA SER A 121 -0.53 4.78 2.17
C SER A 121 -0.20 6.27 2.22
N LYS A 122 -1.15 7.06 2.73
CA LYS A 122 -0.95 8.50 2.95
C LYS A 122 -1.18 8.83 4.41
N ILE A 123 -0.31 9.65 4.97
CA ILE A 123 -0.52 10.25 6.29
C ILE A 123 -1.59 11.34 6.15
N ASN A 124 -2.60 11.30 7.02
CA ASN A 124 -3.68 12.28 7.10
C ASN A 124 -3.91 12.63 8.57
N GLY A 125 -3.27 13.71 9.03
CA GLY A 125 -3.23 14.08 10.45
C GLY A 125 -2.69 12.94 11.31
N ASP A 126 -3.47 12.53 12.30
CA ASP A 126 -3.13 11.44 13.25
C ASP A 126 -3.47 10.05 12.73
N SER A 127 -3.58 9.88 11.43
CA SER A 127 -3.94 8.59 10.84
C SER A 127 -3.16 8.29 9.57
N ILE A 128 -3.09 6.99 9.25
CA ILE A 128 -2.58 6.49 7.98
C ILE A 128 -3.76 5.90 7.21
N VAL A 129 -3.87 6.28 5.95
CA VAL A 129 -4.98 5.91 5.07
C VAL A 129 -4.46 5.21 3.84
N ALA A 130 -5.10 4.11 3.47
CA ALA A 130 -4.86 3.39 2.23
C ALA A 130 -6.17 3.01 1.55
N TYR A 131 -6.11 2.74 0.26
CA TYR A 131 -7.24 2.30 -0.56
C TYR A 131 -6.92 0.94 -1.18
N THR A 132 -7.88 0.03 -1.16
CA THR A 132 -7.71 -1.33 -1.68
C THR A 132 -8.95 -1.83 -2.41
N LYS A 133 -8.75 -2.67 -3.42
CA LYS A 133 -9.83 -3.42 -4.11
C LYS A 133 -9.88 -4.89 -3.69
N SER A 134 -9.30 -5.26 -2.57
CA SER A 134 -9.31 -6.64 -2.09
C SER A 134 -9.62 -6.70 -0.60
N LEU A 135 -10.21 -7.78 -0.16
CA LEU A 135 -10.37 -8.11 1.25
C LEU A 135 -9.11 -8.81 1.79
N GLY A 136 -9.09 -9.16 3.06
CA GLY A 136 -7.99 -9.87 3.69
C GLY A 136 -7.45 -9.20 4.94
N THR A 137 -6.19 -9.47 5.26
CA THR A 137 -5.55 -8.97 6.48
C THR A 137 -4.62 -7.80 6.15
N TYR A 138 -4.83 -6.70 6.84
CA TYR A 138 -4.05 -5.47 6.76
C TYR A 138 -3.35 -5.22 8.08
N ILE A 139 -2.10 -4.80 8.02
CA ILE A 139 -1.26 -4.58 9.19
C ILE A 139 -0.67 -3.17 9.12
N LEU A 140 -0.77 -2.44 10.23
CA LEU A 140 0.01 -1.24 10.45
C LEU A 140 1.44 -1.66 10.80
N ALA A 141 2.35 -1.51 9.86
CA ALA A 141 3.74 -1.89 9.98
C ALA A 141 4.66 -0.67 9.96
N ARG A 142 5.92 -0.88 10.29
CA ARG A 142 6.97 0.14 10.25
C ARG A 142 8.12 -0.34 9.37
N ASP A 143 8.61 0.55 8.51
CA ASP A 143 9.81 0.34 7.74
C ASP A 143 10.92 1.26 8.26
N THR A 144 11.98 0.68 8.78
CA THR A 144 13.16 1.40 9.28
C THR A 144 14.41 1.11 8.46
N ILE A 145 14.26 0.31 7.40
CA ILE A 145 15.38 -0.10 6.55
C ILE A 145 15.49 0.90 5.41
N LYS A 146 16.67 1.49 5.28
CA LYS A 146 16.94 2.43 4.18
C LYS A 146 17.11 1.69 2.85
N PRO A 147 16.78 2.33 1.72
CA PRO A 147 17.10 1.81 0.40
C PRO A 147 18.58 1.49 0.23
N THR A 148 18.92 0.50 -0.55
CA THR A 148 20.29 0.19 -0.93
C THR A 148 20.64 0.83 -2.27
N ILE A 149 21.87 1.32 -2.42
CA ILE A 149 22.43 1.90 -3.64
C ILE A 149 23.74 1.18 -3.94
N ILE A 150 23.83 0.53 -5.09
CA ILE A 150 25.00 -0.24 -5.51
C ILE A 150 25.49 0.29 -6.86
N PRO A 151 26.72 0.82 -6.98
CA PRO A 151 27.30 1.20 -8.26
C PRO A 151 27.56 -0.05 -9.10
N LEU A 152 27.40 0.05 -10.41
CA LEU A 152 27.59 -1.06 -11.34
C LEU A 152 28.72 -0.78 -12.33
N GLY A 153 29.79 -1.56 -12.19
CA GLY A 153 30.91 -1.60 -13.13
C GLY A 153 31.99 -0.54 -12.89
N PHE A 154 31.93 0.22 -11.80
CA PHE A 154 32.98 1.19 -11.44
C PHE A 154 33.10 1.35 -9.91
N ASN A 155 34.25 1.87 -9.48
CA ASN A 155 34.56 2.19 -8.09
C ASN A 155 34.83 3.69 -7.91
N LYS A 156 35.03 4.10 -6.68
CA LYS A 156 35.44 5.47 -6.35
C LYS A 156 36.78 5.79 -7.01
N ASN A 157 36.87 6.98 -7.61
CA ASN A 157 38.06 7.52 -8.31
C ASN A 157 38.45 6.78 -9.62
N ASP A 158 37.58 5.93 -10.16
CA ASP A 158 37.83 5.27 -11.42
C ASP A 158 37.79 6.25 -12.62
N TRP A 159 38.59 5.94 -13.64
CA TRP A 159 38.49 6.55 -14.95
C TRP A 159 37.43 5.82 -15.79
N ILE A 160 36.33 6.49 -16.06
CA ILE A 160 35.18 5.90 -16.79
C ILE A 160 34.95 6.59 -18.15
N SER A 161 36.02 7.08 -18.80
CA SER A 161 35.91 7.78 -20.09
C SER A 161 35.28 6.93 -21.20
N ASN A 162 35.46 5.63 -21.17
CA ASN A 162 34.93 4.68 -22.16
C ASN A 162 33.51 4.19 -21.81
N PHE A 163 32.90 4.68 -20.73
CA PHE A 163 31.54 4.28 -20.37
C PHE A 163 30.53 5.18 -21.08
N ASN A 164 29.53 4.57 -21.70
CA ASN A 164 28.39 5.30 -22.24
C ASN A 164 27.38 5.67 -21.15
N TYR A 165 27.35 4.88 -20.08
CA TYR A 165 26.36 5.01 -19.00
C TYR A 165 27.00 4.91 -17.62
N LEU A 166 26.52 5.73 -16.70
CA LEU A 166 26.75 5.56 -15.27
C LEU A 166 25.54 4.80 -14.69
N LYS A 167 25.76 3.63 -14.11
CA LYS A 167 24.70 2.72 -13.70
C LYS A 167 24.71 2.45 -12.20
N PHE A 168 23.51 2.41 -11.61
CA PHE A 168 23.31 2.01 -10.21
C PHE A 168 22.15 1.04 -10.09
N GLN A 169 22.27 0.07 -9.19
CA GLN A 169 21.13 -0.70 -8.72
C GLN A 169 20.61 -0.08 -7.44
N ILE A 170 19.32 0.28 -7.43
CA ILE A 170 18.62 0.78 -6.26
C ILE A 170 17.53 -0.19 -5.86
N LYS A 171 17.45 -0.55 -4.57
CA LYS A 171 16.45 -1.50 -4.07
C LYS A 171 16.00 -1.13 -2.67
N ASP A 172 14.75 -1.35 -2.42
CA ASP A 172 14.16 -1.44 -1.09
C ASP A 172 13.33 -2.72 -0.97
N LYS A 173 13.42 -3.40 0.19
CA LYS A 173 12.80 -4.72 0.38
C LYS A 173 11.38 -4.66 0.95
N GLN A 174 11.04 -3.60 1.67
CA GLN A 174 9.79 -3.53 2.42
C GLN A 174 8.74 -2.68 1.69
N THR A 175 9.03 -1.42 1.50
CA THR A 175 8.06 -0.48 0.93
C THR A 175 8.34 -0.08 -0.50
N GLY A 176 9.52 -0.42 -1.02
CA GLY A 176 9.94 -0.10 -2.38
C GLY A 176 10.40 1.34 -2.55
N ILE A 177 11.02 1.64 -3.68
CA ILE A 177 11.56 2.96 -4.01
C ILE A 177 10.41 3.93 -4.33
N LYS A 178 10.41 5.09 -3.67
CA LYS A 178 9.49 6.19 -3.94
C LYS A 178 10.06 7.18 -4.95
N SER A 179 11.32 7.59 -4.75
CA SER A 179 11.95 8.60 -5.60
C SER A 179 13.47 8.51 -5.50
N TYR A 180 14.13 9.06 -6.51
CA TYR A 180 15.57 9.27 -6.51
C TYR A 180 15.92 10.58 -7.22
N ARG A 181 17.06 11.15 -6.84
CA ARG A 181 17.60 12.38 -7.42
C ARG A 181 19.12 12.29 -7.49
N ALA A 182 19.69 12.58 -8.65
CA ALA A 182 21.14 12.57 -8.85
C ALA A 182 21.67 13.93 -9.27
N THR A 183 22.93 14.19 -8.94
CA THR A 183 23.67 15.37 -9.40
C THR A 183 25.09 14.98 -9.78
N ILE A 184 25.66 15.69 -10.77
CA ILE A 184 27.08 15.72 -11.08
C ILE A 184 27.55 17.15 -10.90
N ASN A 185 28.61 17.35 -10.09
CA ASN A 185 29.15 18.66 -9.76
C ASN A 185 28.09 19.67 -9.27
N GLY A 186 27.10 19.15 -8.50
CA GLY A 186 25.98 19.94 -7.98
C GLY A 186 24.83 20.18 -8.98
N LYS A 187 25.02 19.93 -10.28
CA LYS A 187 23.97 20.07 -11.30
C LYS A 187 23.14 18.81 -11.37
N TRP A 188 21.81 18.97 -11.41
CA TRP A 188 20.88 17.85 -11.57
C TRP A 188 21.10 17.13 -12.91
N ILE A 189 21.02 15.81 -12.86
CA ILE A 189 21.07 14.93 -14.03
C ILE A 189 19.86 14.00 -14.04
N LEU A 190 19.44 13.60 -15.24
CA LEU A 190 18.35 12.62 -15.41
C LEU A 190 18.93 11.20 -15.27
N MET A 191 18.42 10.47 -14.28
CA MET A 191 18.67 9.03 -14.16
C MET A 191 17.43 8.27 -14.68
N GLU A 192 17.59 7.48 -15.72
CA GLU A 192 16.48 6.73 -16.32
C GLU A 192 16.39 5.31 -15.77
N PRO A 193 15.17 4.76 -15.54
CA PRO A 193 15.00 3.33 -15.29
C PRO A 193 15.48 2.51 -16.48
N PHE A 194 16.36 1.52 -16.24
CA PHE A 194 16.91 0.70 -17.31
C PHE A 194 16.26 -0.68 -17.42
N ASN A 195 15.90 -1.28 -16.26
CA ASN A 195 15.28 -2.60 -16.24
C ASN A 195 14.40 -2.81 -14.99
N LYS A 196 13.67 -3.95 -14.98
CA LYS A 196 12.80 -4.35 -13.86
C LYS A 196 13.55 -4.70 -12.56
N ASN A 197 14.87 -4.82 -12.60
CA ASN A 197 15.69 -5.20 -11.45
C ASN A 197 16.13 -3.99 -10.60
N GLY A 198 15.54 -2.82 -10.83
CA GLY A 198 15.86 -1.59 -10.11
C GLY A 198 17.18 -0.97 -10.54
N VAL A 199 17.62 -1.19 -11.77
CA VAL A 199 18.77 -0.50 -12.33
C VAL A 199 18.33 0.83 -12.93
N ILE A 200 19.01 1.90 -12.54
CA ILE A 200 18.90 3.24 -13.13
C ILE A 200 20.22 3.61 -13.79
N ARG A 201 20.15 4.43 -14.83
CA ARG A 201 21.34 4.87 -15.58
C ARG A 201 21.27 6.35 -15.94
N TYR A 202 22.43 6.97 -16.00
CA TYR A 202 22.64 8.26 -16.65
C TYR A 202 23.37 8.03 -17.98
N ASP A 203 22.92 8.68 -19.05
CA ASP A 203 23.56 8.66 -20.35
C ASP A 203 24.57 9.80 -20.45
N PHE A 204 25.84 9.50 -20.71
CA PHE A 204 26.88 10.50 -20.86
C PHE A 204 26.74 11.35 -22.13
N SER A 205 25.90 10.93 -23.09
CA SER A 205 25.58 11.74 -24.28
C SER A 205 24.69 12.96 -23.97
N ASP A 206 24.05 12.99 -22.79
CA ASP A 206 23.14 14.09 -22.38
C ASP A 206 23.87 15.41 -22.04
N ASN A 207 25.16 15.50 -22.23
CA ASN A 207 25.96 16.72 -22.17
C ASN A 207 26.04 17.47 -20.85
N SER A 208 26.90 17.11 -19.95
CA SER A 208 27.07 18.04 -18.81
C SER A 208 28.41 17.93 -18.13
N ILE A 209 29.36 17.18 -18.67
CA ILE A 209 30.61 16.96 -17.98
C ILE A 209 31.70 17.75 -18.66
N ASN A 210 32.03 18.90 -18.07
CA ASN A 210 33.10 19.81 -18.54
C ASN A 210 34.34 19.76 -17.64
N SER A 211 34.45 18.74 -16.78
CA SER A 211 35.53 18.58 -15.82
C SER A 211 36.08 17.17 -15.87
N THR A 212 37.41 17.05 -15.72
CA THR A 212 38.08 15.74 -15.63
C THR A 212 37.70 15.02 -14.35
N GLU A 213 37.65 15.71 -13.21
CA GLU A 213 37.17 15.19 -11.93
C GLU A 213 35.72 15.57 -11.73
N ASN A 214 34.87 14.59 -11.39
CA ASN A 214 33.44 14.78 -11.26
C ASN A 214 32.92 14.21 -9.95
N LYS A 215 32.22 15.04 -9.17
CA LYS A 215 31.56 14.69 -7.93
C LYS A 215 30.12 14.25 -8.23
N PHE A 216 29.83 13.00 -7.98
CA PHE A 216 28.49 12.42 -8.15
C PHE A 216 27.81 12.24 -6.81
N ARG A 217 26.53 12.57 -6.75
CA ARG A 217 25.64 12.32 -5.60
C ARG A 217 24.33 11.75 -6.08
N LEU A 218 23.90 10.65 -5.46
CA LEU A 218 22.60 10.02 -5.67
C LEU A 218 21.89 9.89 -4.33
N GLU A 219 20.71 10.46 -4.23
CA GLU A 219 19.80 10.35 -3.10
C GLU A 219 18.60 9.50 -3.50
N VAL A 220 18.26 8.48 -2.68
CA VAL A 220 17.17 7.54 -2.94
C VAL A 220 16.29 7.45 -1.69
N SER A 221 14.98 7.64 -1.87
CA SER A 221 13.99 7.54 -0.80
C SER A 221 13.02 6.41 -1.07
N ASP A 222 12.61 5.68 -0.01
CA ASP A 222 11.55 4.69 -0.04
C ASP A 222 10.16 5.31 0.21
N ASN A 223 9.11 4.49 0.16
CA ASN A 223 7.74 4.93 0.39
C ASN A 223 7.41 5.23 1.86
N SER A 224 8.25 4.82 2.80
CA SER A 224 8.13 5.13 4.24
C SER A 224 8.93 6.36 4.66
N GLY A 225 9.71 6.96 3.75
CA GLY A 225 10.48 8.16 3.99
C GLY A 225 11.91 7.92 4.48
N ASN A 226 12.41 6.66 4.48
CA ASN A 226 13.82 6.42 4.71
C ASN A 226 14.62 6.84 3.48
N THR A 227 15.80 7.42 3.71
CA THR A 227 16.64 7.96 2.64
C THR A 227 18.07 7.44 2.75
N SER A 228 18.64 7.04 1.62
CA SER A 228 20.05 6.72 1.45
C SER A 228 20.70 7.69 0.48
N ILE A 229 21.96 8.00 0.76
CA ILE A 229 22.78 8.88 -0.08
C ILE A 229 24.04 8.10 -0.45
N TYR A 230 24.38 8.14 -1.73
CA TYR A 230 25.64 7.64 -2.26
C TYR A 230 26.41 8.79 -2.90
N GLU A 231 27.65 9.00 -2.48
CA GLU A 231 28.56 10.02 -3.00
C GLU A 231 29.85 9.38 -3.46
N THR A 232 30.34 9.79 -4.62
CA THR A 232 31.59 9.30 -5.19
C THR A 232 32.23 10.36 -6.09
N VAL A 233 33.51 10.15 -6.39
CA VAL A 233 34.23 10.88 -7.42
C VAL A 233 34.57 9.90 -8.54
N PHE A 234 34.47 10.34 -9.78
CA PHE A 234 34.91 9.61 -10.95
C PHE A 234 35.63 10.56 -11.93
N HIS A 235 36.46 10.01 -12.80
CA HIS A 235 37.23 10.78 -13.78
C HIS A 235 36.81 10.46 -15.21
N ARG A 236 36.73 11.48 -16.06
CA ARG A 236 36.50 11.36 -17.50
C ARG A 236 37.44 12.34 -18.25
N LYS A 237 37.90 11.91 -19.44
CA LYS A 237 38.54 12.85 -20.38
C LYS A 237 37.51 13.89 -20.82
N VAL A 238 37.89 15.15 -20.79
CA VAL A 238 37.13 16.22 -21.40
C VAL A 238 37.54 16.28 -22.87
N ASN A 239 36.58 16.17 -23.77
CA ASN A 239 36.83 16.33 -25.22
C ASN A 239 36.84 17.81 -25.58
#